data_450e548059708adb7354c2a38743ce9e
#
_entry.id   450e548059708adb7354c2a38743ce9e
#
_cell.length_a   1.000
_cell.length_b   1.000
_cell.length_c   1.000
_cell.angle_alpha   90.00
_cell.angle_beta   90.00
_cell.angle_gamma   90.00
#
_symmetry.space_group_name_H-M   'P 1'
#
loop_
_entity.id
_entity.type
_entity.pdbx_description
1 polymer ?
#
loop_
_entity_poly.entity_id
_entity_poly.type
_entity_poly.pdbx_seq_one_letter_code
_entity_poly.pdbx_strand_id
1 'polypeptide(L)'
;MKRLISGCLFLLISATSFSQSKHSFSLDKNDFLLDGKPFQIISGEMHPARIPKEYWRHRIQMAKAMGCNTIAAYIFWNYHETAPGVFDFKSENRDIAEFVRICQQEAMWVLFRPGPYVCAEWDFGGLPTYLLKIPDIKIRCMDTRYMNAVAGYINRLSKEIKPLQCTNGGPILMVQVENEYGSFGNDKQYLEGLRKLWLKNGITVPFYTSDGATPYMLEAGNIDGAAIGLDSGSSEADFEQAKKRNSNVPSFSGETYPGWLTHWGEKFAKPDTNDLKKEVEFLLKNKKSFNLYVIHGGTNFGFTAGANAFSPTQYQPDITSYDYDAPINEQGQPTAKYFMLRNMIAKYVTYRIRDVPKPIKAIEIPAIDMQTMNSIWHHLPAPIYSPQPKPMEAFDQNQGLILYSTKLVGHKGGKLTIWEPHDYALVFLNHKFIDTIFRDGGKWTIDIPKPDVIVNDPLLEILVEGMGHINFAQFMIDRKGITDRVTLNGMTLMNWEIFPMSMDYNFVKLAAQPSRGIINDKQGLFFKGQFNLNETGDTYFDMSSYSKGMVYVNGHNLGRYWSIGPQQHLYCPAGWLNKGNNELIVFDLLQEEAKEIKGVKTLE
;
A
#
# COMPACT_ATOMS: atom_id res chain seq x y z
N MET A 1 -67.31 40.59 -4.22
CA MET A 1 -66.29 40.05 -5.15
C MET A 1 -64.93 40.65 -4.77
N LYS A 2 -64.12 39.93 -3.98
CA LYS A 2 -62.77 40.32 -3.60
C LYS A 2 -61.81 39.39 -4.32
N ARG A 3 -61.00 39.91 -5.23
CA ARG A 3 -59.92 39.18 -5.93
C ARG A 3 -58.69 39.11 -5.00
N LEU A 4 -58.26 37.91 -4.62
CA LEU A 4 -56.97 37.66 -4.03
C LEU A 4 -55.92 37.56 -5.18
N ILE A 5 -54.94 38.43 -5.11
CA ILE A 5 -53.72 38.33 -5.96
C ILE A 5 -52.68 37.55 -5.15
N SER A 6 -52.39 36.32 -5.61
CA SER A 6 -51.35 35.48 -5.03
C SER A 6 -50.02 35.87 -5.72
N GLY A 7 -49.12 36.52 -5.00
CA GLY A 7 -47.78 36.85 -5.47
C GLY A 7 -46.85 35.68 -5.25
N CYS A 8 -46.41 35.00 -6.31
CA CYS A 8 -45.31 34.04 -6.27
C CYS A 8 -43.97 34.79 -6.18
N LEU A 9 -43.37 34.72 -5.01
CA LEU A 9 -42.00 35.20 -4.80
C LEU A 9 -41.03 34.14 -5.34
N PHE A 10 -40.46 34.36 -6.53
CA PHE A 10 -39.36 33.57 -7.06
C PHE A 10 -38.08 33.96 -6.32
N LEU A 11 -37.61 33.12 -5.41
CA LEU A 11 -36.26 33.21 -4.88
C LEU A 11 -35.26 32.77 -5.99
N LEU A 12 -34.65 33.73 -6.62
CA LEU A 12 -33.46 33.54 -7.44
C LEU A 12 -32.30 33.16 -6.52
N ILE A 13 -32.02 31.86 -6.40
CA ILE A 13 -30.75 31.36 -5.83
C ILE A 13 -29.70 31.66 -6.88
N SER A 14 -29.02 32.81 -6.77
CA SER A 14 -27.80 33.10 -7.50
C SER A 14 -26.73 32.10 -7.03
N ALA A 15 -26.51 31.04 -7.82
CA ALA A 15 -25.33 30.22 -7.69
C ALA A 15 -24.12 31.11 -8.02
N THR A 16 -23.50 31.69 -7.01
CA THR A 16 -22.19 32.34 -7.15
C THR A 16 -21.20 31.24 -7.51
N SER A 17 -20.93 31.07 -8.80
CA SER A 17 -19.78 30.35 -9.27
C SER A 17 -18.55 31.08 -8.72
N PHE A 18 -17.96 30.59 -7.65
CA PHE A 18 -16.64 31.02 -7.23
C PHE A 18 -15.68 30.69 -8.37
N SER A 19 -15.34 31.68 -9.17
CA SER A 19 -14.22 31.57 -10.12
C SER A 19 -12.98 31.25 -9.29
N GLN A 20 -12.49 30.02 -9.43
CA GLN A 20 -11.25 29.61 -8.76
C GLN A 20 -10.11 30.46 -9.32
N SER A 21 -9.44 31.22 -8.46
CA SER A 21 -8.32 32.05 -8.86
C SER A 21 -7.18 31.13 -9.34
N LYS A 22 -6.62 31.47 -10.51
CA LYS A 22 -5.40 30.81 -11.00
C LYS A 22 -4.21 31.37 -10.23
N HIS A 23 -3.29 30.49 -9.88
CA HIS A 23 -2.06 30.82 -9.20
C HIS A 23 -0.85 30.46 -10.07
N SER A 24 0.22 31.18 -9.90
CA SER A 24 1.52 30.83 -10.45
C SER A 24 2.37 30.17 -9.38
N PHE A 25 3.01 29.05 -9.72
CA PHE A 25 4.02 28.44 -8.87
C PHE A 25 5.29 28.23 -9.69
N SER A 26 6.42 28.70 -9.19
CA SER A 26 7.69 28.66 -9.92
C SER A 26 8.86 28.37 -8.98
N LEU A 27 9.96 27.90 -9.58
CA LEU A 27 11.21 27.62 -8.92
C LEU A 27 12.18 28.79 -9.14
N ASP A 28 12.78 29.30 -8.08
CA ASP A 28 13.93 30.19 -8.12
C ASP A 28 15.15 29.46 -7.55
N LYS A 29 16.32 30.07 -7.55
CA LYS A 29 17.57 29.43 -7.10
C LYS A 29 17.50 28.84 -5.69
N ASN A 30 16.82 29.53 -4.77
CA ASN A 30 16.78 29.15 -3.35
C ASN A 30 15.36 28.93 -2.85
N ASP A 31 14.34 29.46 -3.55
CA ASP A 31 13.00 29.58 -3.03
C ASP A 31 11.96 28.97 -3.99
N PHE A 32 10.91 28.43 -3.42
CA PHE A 32 9.65 28.20 -4.10
C PHE A 32 8.87 29.50 -4.09
N LEU A 33 8.31 29.89 -5.24
CA LEU A 33 7.54 31.11 -5.38
C LEU A 33 6.09 30.84 -5.68
N LEU A 34 5.18 31.27 -4.82
CA LEU A 34 3.73 31.26 -5.05
C LEU A 34 3.29 32.71 -5.37
N ASP A 35 2.74 32.92 -6.56
CA ASP A 35 2.37 34.26 -7.07
C ASP A 35 3.52 35.27 -6.98
N GLY A 36 4.72 34.81 -7.30
CA GLY A 36 5.96 35.59 -7.27
C GLY A 36 6.50 35.91 -5.88
N LYS A 37 5.94 35.34 -4.81
CA LYS A 37 6.40 35.54 -3.44
C LYS A 37 7.00 34.25 -2.86
N PRO A 38 8.07 34.34 -2.06
CA PRO A 38 8.64 33.18 -1.38
C PRO A 38 7.59 32.41 -0.57
N PHE A 39 7.53 31.10 -0.77
CA PHE A 39 6.58 30.21 -0.15
C PHE A 39 7.29 29.02 0.48
N GLN A 40 7.30 28.93 1.81
CA GLN A 40 7.81 27.76 2.52
C GLN A 40 6.76 26.66 2.51
N ILE A 41 7.09 25.51 1.92
CA ILE A 41 6.25 24.32 1.94
C ILE A 41 6.44 23.63 3.29
N ILE A 42 5.35 23.50 4.06
CA ILE A 42 5.26 22.68 5.27
C ILE A 42 4.22 21.59 4.96
N SER A 43 4.70 20.46 4.48
CA SER A 43 3.86 19.39 3.97
C SER A 43 3.74 18.23 4.94
N GLY A 44 2.59 17.57 4.90
CA GLY A 44 2.38 16.26 5.51
C GLY A 44 1.89 15.28 4.48
N GLU A 45 2.55 14.12 4.40
CA GLU A 45 2.19 13.09 3.45
C GLU A 45 1.13 12.14 3.99
N MET A 46 0.16 11.81 3.14
CA MET A 46 -0.85 10.79 3.37
C MET A 46 -1.28 10.15 2.04
N HIS A 47 -1.59 8.87 2.10
CA HIS A 47 -1.88 8.07 0.91
C HIS A 47 -3.40 7.81 0.81
N PRO A 48 -4.11 8.40 -0.16
CA PRO A 48 -5.57 8.25 -0.28
C PRO A 48 -6.06 6.80 -0.31
N ALA A 49 -5.28 5.90 -0.94
CA ALA A 49 -5.60 4.47 -1.02
C ALA A 49 -5.62 3.75 0.35
N ARG A 50 -4.84 4.26 1.33
CA ARG A 50 -4.74 3.71 2.69
C ARG A 50 -5.74 4.29 3.68
N ILE A 51 -6.55 5.27 3.25
CA ILE A 51 -7.45 6.01 4.11
C ILE A 51 -8.86 5.86 3.56
N PRO A 52 -9.85 5.37 4.32
CA PRO A 52 -11.24 5.34 3.88
C PRO A 52 -11.70 6.73 3.38
N LYS A 53 -12.36 6.78 2.24
CA LYS A 53 -12.75 8.04 1.55
C LYS A 53 -13.49 9.01 2.47
N GLU A 54 -14.35 8.49 3.33
CA GLU A 54 -15.12 9.27 4.30
C GLU A 54 -14.25 9.99 5.33
N TYR A 55 -13.00 9.55 5.53
CA TYR A 55 -12.07 10.15 6.48
C TYR A 55 -11.06 11.12 5.85
N TRP A 56 -11.00 11.23 4.51
CA TRP A 56 -10.04 12.11 3.84
C TRP A 56 -10.08 13.54 4.37
N ARG A 57 -11.29 14.13 4.46
CA ARG A 57 -11.46 15.50 4.99
C ARG A 57 -10.94 15.63 6.41
N HIS A 58 -11.27 14.68 7.27
CA HIS A 58 -10.80 14.69 8.66
C HIS A 58 -9.26 14.64 8.74
N ARG A 59 -8.61 13.76 7.98
CA ARG A 59 -7.14 13.64 7.97
C ARG A 59 -6.46 14.90 7.43
N ILE A 60 -7.00 15.49 6.38
CA ILE A 60 -6.53 16.78 5.82
C ILE A 60 -6.69 17.92 6.84
N GLN A 61 -7.81 17.97 7.55
CA GLN A 61 -8.03 18.95 8.62
C GLN A 61 -7.08 18.74 9.80
N MET A 62 -6.74 17.50 10.14
CA MET A 62 -5.74 17.18 11.16
C MET A 62 -4.35 17.70 10.75
N ALA A 63 -3.92 17.49 9.50
CA ALA A 63 -2.67 18.03 8.97
C ALA A 63 -2.65 19.57 9.04
N LYS A 64 -3.73 20.22 8.62
CA LYS A 64 -3.87 21.67 8.71
C LYS A 64 -3.82 22.17 10.15
N ALA A 65 -4.47 21.47 11.07
CA ALA A 65 -4.48 21.79 12.49
C ALA A 65 -3.11 21.53 13.15
N MET A 66 -2.24 20.70 12.57
CA MET A 66 -0.85 20.56 13.00
C MET A 66 0.02 21.75 12.54
N GLY A 67 -0.42 22.49 11.53
CA GLY A 67 0.28 23.64 10.97
C GLY A 67 0.81 23.43 9.56
N CYS A 68 0.48 22.32 8.89
CA CYS A 68 0.81 22.14 7.50
C CYS A 68 0.00 23.10 6.59
N ASN A 69 0.61 23.54 5.50
CA ASN A 69 -0.02 24.30 4.44
C ASN A 69 -0.17 23.49 3.14
N THR A 70 0.41 22.30 3.09
CA THR A 70 0.49 21.45 1.92
C THR A 70 0.26 19.98 2.32
N ILE A 71 -0.35 19.21 1.43
CA ILE A 71 -0.47 17.75 1.53
C ILE A 71 0.38 17.14 0.41
N ALA A 72 1.24 16.18 0.72
CA ALA A 72 1.86 15.32 -0.27
C ALA A 72 1.07 14.01 -0.38
N ALA A 73 0.93 13.47 -1.59
CA ALA A 73 0.14 12.27 -1.79
C ALA A 73 0.73 11.37 -2.87
N TYR A 74 1.07 10.13 -2.50
CA TYR A 74 1.38 9.08 -3.45
C TYR A 74 0.12 8.52 -4.12
N ILE A 75 0.25 8.22 -5.41
CA ILE A 75 -0.78 7.59 -6.22
C ILE A 75 -0.22 6.27 -6.74
N PHE A 76 -0.78 5.17 -6.30
CA PHE A 76 -0.33 3.83 -6.63
C PHE A 76 -0.92 3.38 -7.97
N TRP A 77 -0.11 3.22 -8.99
CA TRP A 77 -0.55 2.86 -10.32
C TRP A 77 -1.36 1.54 -10.32
N ASN A 78 -0.83 0.48 -9.66
CA ASN A 78 -1.52 -0.82 -9.58
C ASN A 78 -2.86 -0.79 -8.83
N TYR A 79 -3.10 0.22 -7.99
CA TYR A 79 -4.38 0.40 -7.31
C TYR A 79 -5.46 0.95 -8.25
N HIS A 80 -5.05 1.77 -9.20
CA HIS A 80 -5.94 2.43 -10.16
C HIS A 80 -6.09 1.66 -11.47
N GLU A 81 -5.10 0.93 -11.93
CA GLU A 81 -5.20 0.06 -13.09
C GLU A 81 -5.58 -1.36 -12.63
N THR A 82 -6.88 -1.64 -12.62
CA THR A 82 -7.47 -2.88 -12.08
C THR A 82 -7.28 -4.10 -12.99
N ALA A 83 -7.01 -3.86 -14.27
CA ALA A 83 -6.58 -4.83 -15.27
C ALA A 83 -5.84 -4.07 -16.39
N PRO A 84 -5.00 -4.72 -17.22
CA PRO A 84 -4.24 -4.04 -18.26
C PRO A 84 -5.09 -3.11 -19.13
N GLY A 85 -4.84 -1.82 -19.07
CA GLY A 85 -5.58 -0.75 -19.78
C GLY A 85 -6.94 -0.37 -19.17
N VAL A 86 -7.37 -0.99 -18.07
CA VAL A 86 -8.63 -0.70 -17.38
C VAL A 86 -8.36 0.09 -16.11
N PHE A 87 -8.72 1.37 -16.13
CA PHE A 87 -8.44 2.30 -15.03
C PHE A 87 -9.71 2.71 -14.29
N ASP A 88 -9.63 2.73 -12.97
CA ASP A 88 -10.62 3.29 -12.06
C ASP A 88 -10.02 4.47 -11.27
N PHE A 89 -10.57 5.67 -11.49
CA PHE A 89 -10.26 6.90 -10.75
C PHE A 89 -11.53 7.52 -10.13
N LYS A 90 -12.57 6.72 -9.89
CA LYS A 90 -13.88 7.23 -9.44
C LYS A 90 -14.44 6.51 -8.23
N SER A 91 -14.23 5.20 -8.12
CA SER A 91 -14.81 4.43 -7.03
C SER A 91 -14.03 4.59 -5.72
N GLU A 92 -14.74 4.81 -4.62
CA GLU A 92 -14.21 4.81 -3.25
C GLU A 92 -12.86 5.55 -3.12
N ASN A 93 -11.84 4.90 -2.56
CA ASN A 93 -10.51 5.45 -2.33
C ASN A 93 -9.71 5.71 -3.63
N ARG A 94 -10.26 5.35 -4.81
CA ARG A 94 -9.64 5.61 -6.12
C ARG A 94 -9.97 6.99 -6.69
N ASP A 95 -10.89 7.76 -6.10
CA ASP A 95 -11.29 9.08 -6.60
C ASP A 95 -10.27 10.17 -6.23
N ILE A 96 -9.11 10.12 -6.89
CA ILE A 96 -7.99 11.04 -6.63
C ILE A 96 -8.35 12.49 -6.89
N ALA A 97 -9.18 12.73 -7.91
CA ALA A 97 -9.61 14.10 -8.20
C ALA A 97 -10.43 14.68 -7.05
N GLU A 98 -11.26 13.87 -6.39
CA GLU A 98 -12.02 14.30 -5.21
C GLU A 98 -11.10 14.54 -4.00
N PHE A 99 -10.12 13.66 -3.75
CA PHE A 99 -9.13 13.90 -2.70
C PHE A 99 -8.43 15.25 -2.86
N VAL A 100 -7.96 15.56 -4.08
CA VAL A 100 -7.30 16.84 -4.39
C VAL A 100 -8.27 18.03 -4.23
N ARG A 101 -9.56 17.86 -4.62
CA ARG A 101 -10.57 18.90 -4.38
C ARG A 101 -10.85 19.13 -2.90
N ILE A 102 -10.86 18.09 -2.08
CA ILE A 102 -10.99 18.23 -0.63
C ILE A 102 -9.81 19.01 -0.06
N CYS A 103 -8.57 18.75 -0.51
CA CYS A 103 -7.41 19.57 -0.13
C CYS A 103 -7.66 21.05 -0.46
N GLN A 104 -8.15 21.36 -1.65
CA GLN A 104 -8.48 22.73 -2.05
C GLN A 104 -9.57 23.36 -1.18
N GLN A 105 -10.66 22.65 -0.91
CA GLN A 105 -11.75 23.12 -0.06
C GLN A 105 -11.28 23.42 1.37
N GLU A 106 -10.31 22.66 1.85
CA GLU A 106 -9.66 22.91 3.15
C GLU A 106 -8.53 23.95 3.06
N ALA A 107 -8.34 24.61 1.89
CA ALA A 107 -7.26 25.56 1.62
C ALA A 107 -5.86 24.96 1.93
N MET A 108 -5.62 23.76 1.41
CA MET A 108 -4.32 23.08 1.43
C MET A 108 -3.81 22.94 -0.01
N TRP A 109 -2.53 23.23 -0.20
CA TRP A 109 -1.83 22.95 -1.45
C TRP A 109 -1.49 21.46 -1.57
N VAL A 110 -1.06 21.02 -2.76
CA VAL A 110 -0.75 19.61 -3.01
C VAL A 110 0.59 19.46 -3.71
N LEU A 111 1.46 18.61 -3.17
CA LEU A 111 2.56 17.96 -3.86
C LEU A 111 2.07 16.62 -4.38
N PHE A 112 1.99 16.47 -5.68
CA PHE A 112 1.43 15.28 -6.30
C PHE A 112 2.54 14.29 -6.66
N ARG A 113 2.47 13.06 -6.11
CA ARG A 113 3.51 12.05 -6.22
C ARG A 113 3.00 10.81 -6.98
N PRO A 114 2.92 10.87 -8.34
CA PRO A 114 2.24 9.84 -9.13
C PRO A 114 3.13 8.68 -9.60
N GLY A 115 4.40 8.69 -9.31
CA GLY A 115 5.37 7.71 -9.79
C GLY A 115 5.78 7.88 -11.26
N PRO A 116 5.88 6.76 -12.02
CA PRO A 116 5.13 5.49 -12.00
C PRO A 116 5.46 4.53 -10.84
N TYR A 117 6.69 4.54 -10.35
CA TYR A 117 7.10 3.85 -9.14
C TYR A 117 7.10 4.82 -7.95
N VAL A 118 6.63 4.36 -6.79
CA VAL A 118 6.51 5.20 -5.58
C VAL A 118 7.06 4.57 -4.29
N CYS A 119 7.48 3.32 -4.29
CA CYS A 119 7.94 2.58 -3.10
C CYS A 119 6.83 2.39 -2.05
N ALA A 120 6.91 3.11 -0.95
CA ALA A 120 5.88 3.30 0.08
C ALA A 120 5.45 2.01 0.80
N GLU A 121 6.27 0.97 0.87
CA GLU A 121 5.92 -0.34 1.43
C GLU A 121 4.58 -0.86 0.88
N TRP A 122 4.32 -0.49 -0.37
CA TRP A 122 3.16 -0.89 -1.14
C TRP A 122 3.54 -1.96 -2.15
N ASP A 123 2.64 -2.91 -2.37
CA ASP A 123 2.86 -4.04 -3.28
C ASP A 123 3.49 -3.60 -4.60
N PHE A 124 4.67 -4.18 -4.93
CA PHE A 124 5.48 -3.89 -6.11
C PHE A 124 5.85 -2.39 -6.27
N GLY A 125 5.89 -1.62 -5.18
CA GLY A 125 6.16 -0.17 -5.23
C GLY A 125 5.15 0.62 -6.06
N GLY A 126 3.92 0.11 -6.17
CA GLY A 126 2.83 0.71 -6.94
C GLY A 126 2.82 0.34 -8.42
N LEU A 127 3.81 -0.40 -8.94
CA LEU A 127 3.81 -0.87 -10.33
C LEU A 127 2.78 -1.99 -10.54
N PRO A 128 2.13 -2.11 -11.71
CA PRO A 128 1.17 -3.17 -11.95
C PRO A 128 1.85 -4.52 -12.16
N THR A 129 1.42 -5.52 -11.41
CA THR A 129 2.00 -6.87 -11.38
C THR A 129 1.83 -7.66 -12.67
N TYR A 130 0.87 -7.27 -13.55
CA TYR A 130 0.77 -7.89 -14.87
C TYR A 130 2.04 -7.72 -15.73
N LEU A 131 2.88 -6.74 -15.43
CA LEU A 131 4.20 -6.59 -16.06
C LEU A 131 5.10 -7.80 -15.80
N LEU A 132 4.97 -8.44 -14.63
CA LEU A 132 5.74 -9.63 -14.25
C LEU A 132 5.34 -10.88 -15.05
N LYS A 133 4.20 -10.87 -15.76
CA LYS A 133 3.83 -11.93 -16.70
C LYS A 133 4.82 -12.03 -17.88
N ILE A 134 5.51 -10.95 -18.20
CA ILE A 134 6.54 -10.90 -19.23
C ILE A 134 7.85 -11.44 -18.64
N PRO A 135 8.39 -12.58 -19.11
CA PRO A 135 9.51 -13.26 -18.41
C PRO A 135 10.77 -12.40 -18.23
N ASP A 136 11.11 -11.59 -19.22
CA ASP A 136 12.35 -10.80 -19.32
C ASP A 136 12.10 -9.29 -19.20
N ILE A 137 11.01 -8.88 -18.59
CA ILE A 137 10.68 -7.45 -18.39
C ILE A 137 11.79 -6.73 -17.62
N LYS A 138 12.11 -5.54 -18.08
CA LYS A 138 12.93 -4.59 -17.33
C LYS A 138 12.06 -3.40 -16.94
N ILE A 139 12.01 -3.11 -15.66
CA ILE A 139 11.24 -2.00 -15.10
C ILE A 139 12.13 -0.80 -14.81
N ARG A 140 11.53 0.37 -14.64
CA ARG A 140 12.20 1.63 -14.29
C ARG A 140 13.38 1.94 -15.23
N CYS A 141 13.19 1.73 -16.52
CA CYS A 141 14.16 2.01 -17.59
C CYS A 141 13.45 2.15 -18.95
N MET A 142 14.21 2.36 -20.02
CA MET A 142 13.69 2.55 -21.39
C MET A 142 13.27 1.25 -22.09
N ASP A 143 12.94 0.16 -21.35
CA ASP A 143 12.27 -1.00 -21.97
C ASP A 143 10.96 -0.56 -22.62
N THR A 144 10.81 -0.79 -23.90
CA THR A 144 9.66 -0.30 -24.70
C THR A 144 8.33 -0.82 -24.16
N ARG A 145 8.29 -2.07 -23.64
CA ARG A 145 7.07 -2.69 -23.08
C ARG A 145 6.65 -1.98 -21.80
N TYR A 146 7.60 -1.71 -20.92
CA TYR A 146 7.40 -0.94 -19.71
C TYR A 146 6.98 0.50 -20.01
N MET A 147 7.72 1.20 -20.90
CA MET A 147 7.41 2.60 -21.25
C MET A 147 6.07 2.78 -21.96
N ASN A 148 5.61 1.78 -22.72
CA ASN A 148 4.27 1.81 -23.32
C ASN A 148 3.17 1.73 -22.26
N ALA A 149 3.33 0.87 -21.25
CA ALA A 149 2.42 0.78 -20.11
C ALA A 149 2.42 2.09 -19.30
N VAL A 150 3.61 2.62 -18.97
CA VAL A 150 3.79 3.92 -18.30
C VAL A 150 3.08 5.05 -19.07
N ALA A 151 3.23 5.09 -20.39
CA ALA A 151 2.58 6.11 -21.23
C ALA A 151 1.05 6.02 -21.14
N GLY A 152 0.49 4.81 -21.09
CA GLY A 152 -0.93 4.57 -20.87
C GLY A 152 -1.42 5.13 -19.53
N TYR A 153 -0.70 4.79 -18.46
CA TYR A 153 -0.97 5.29 -17.11
C TYR A 153 -0.92 6.81 -17.02
N ILE A 154 0.20 7.43 -17.45
CA ILE A 154 0.38 8.89 -17.40
C ILE A 154 -0.71 9.59 -18.23
N ASN A 155 -1.03 9.08 -19.43
CA ASN A 155 -2.09 9.64 -20.26
C ASN A 155 -3.45 9.61 -19.52
N ARG A 156 -3.77 8.50 -18.87
CA ARG A 156 -5.06 8.35 -18.19
C ARG A 156 -5.13 9.20 -16.93
N LEU A 157 -4.10 9.17 -16.07
CA LEU A 157 -4.05 9.96 -14.84
C LEU A 157 -4.04 11.47 -15.11
N SER A 158 -3.32 11.91 -16.16
CA SER A 158 -3.26 13.32 -16.52
C SER A 158 -4.64 13.94 -16.81
N LYS A 159 -5.59 13.16 -17.31
CA LYS A 159 -6.96 13.64 -17.54
C LYS A 159 -7.67 14.02 -16.24
N GLU A 160 -7.39 13.31 -15.15
CA GLU A 160 -7.97 13.60 -13.85
C GLU A 160 -7.32 14.83 -13.18
N ILE A 161 -5.99 15.00 -13.31
CA ILE A 161 -5.24 15.99 -12.52
C ILE A 161 -4.95 17.30 -13.28
N LYS A 162 -4.96 17.30 -14.62
CA LYS A 162 -4.71 18.50 -15.42
C LYS A 162 -5.60 19.70 -15.03
N PRO A 163 -6.92 19.55 -14.78
CA PRO A 163 -7.75 20.66 -14.32
C PRO A 163 -7.41 21.15 -12.90
N LEU A 164 -6.70 20.34 -12.10
CA LEU A 164 -6.43 20.59 -10.69
C LEU A 164 -5.04 21.22 -10.43
N GLN A 165 -4.30 21.55 -11.46
CA GLN A 165 -3.06 22.31 -11.34
C GLN A 165 -3.35 23.75 -10.88
N CYS A 166 -2.45 24.35 -10.10
CA CYS A 166 -2.63 25.72 -9.58
C CYS A 166 -2.77 26.74 -10.73
N THR A 167 -2.11 26.52 -11.85
CA THR A 167 -2.24 27.31 -13.09
C THR A 167 -3.65 27.25 -13.72
N ASN A 168 -4.44 26.24 -13.37
CA ASN A 168 -5.83 26.07 -13.82
C ASN A 168 -6.86 26.36 -12.71
N GLY A 169 -6.41 26.83 -11.54
CA GLY A 169 -7.26 27.15 -10.40
C GLY A 169 -7.41 26.00 -9.38
N GLY A 170 -6.66 24.90 -9.51
CA GLY A 170 -6.59 23.82 -8.54
C GLY A 170 -5.49 24.02 -7.49
N PRO A 171 -5.25 23.05 -6.60
CA PRO A 171 -4.26 23.17 -5.52
C PRO A 171 -2.90 22.52 -5.83
N ILE A 172 -2.71 21.82 -6.96
CA ILE A 172 -1.45 21.12 -7.26
C ILE A 172 -0.36 22.12 -7.63
N LEU A 173 0.69 22.17 -6.79
CA LEU A 173 1.84 23.04 -6.96
C LEU A 173 2.94 22.42 -7.83
N MET A 174 3.27 21.15 -7.57
CA MET A 174 4.33 20.40 -8.26
C MET A 174 3.92 18.95 -8.46
N VAL A 175 4.55 18.31 -9.44
CA VAL A 175 4.43 16.88 -9.73
C VAL A 175 5.79 16.22 -9.59
N GLN A 176 5.89 15.16 -8.81
CA GLN A 176 7.10 14.35 -8.70
C GLN A 176 7.27 13.47 -9.94
N VAL A 177 8.51 13.31 -10.37
CA VAL A 177 8.88 12.38 -11.44
C VAL A 177 9.66 11.23 -10.82
N GLU A 178 9.12 10.02 -10.91
CA GLU A 178 9.72 8.82 -10.32
C GLU A 178 9.80 8.90 -8.78
N ASN A 179 10.54 8.01 -8.13
CA ASN A 179 10.87 8.08 -6.70
C ASN A 179 12.17 7.34 -6.41
N GLU A 180 13.08 7.98 -5.67
CA GLU A 180 14.36 7.40 -5.23
C GLU A 180 15.11 6.68 -6.37
N TYR A 181 15.06 7.26 -7.56
CA TYR A 181 15.65 6.61 -8.75
C TYR A 181 17.16 6.44 -8.61
N GLY A 182 17.82 7.35 -7.90
CA GLY A 182 19.25 7.29 -7.64
C GLY A 182 19.71 6.09 -6.81
N SER A 183 18.81 5.44 -6.07
CA SER A 183 19.10 4.17 -5.37
C SER A 183 18.80 2.92 -6.20
N PHE A 184 18.14 3.08 -7.36
CA PHE A 184 17.80 1.98 -8.24
C PHE A 184 18.63 1.93 -9.54
N GLY A 185 18.83 3.09 -10.20
CA GLY A 185 19.47 3.15 -11.50
C GLY A 185 20.03 4.53 -11.84
N ASN A 186 20.49 4.70 -13.08
CA ASN A 186 21.07 5.94 -13.59
C ASN A 186 20.68 6.26 -15.05
N ASP A 187 19.59 5.70 -15.54
CA ASP A 187 19.09 5.93 -16.91
C ASP A 187 18.42 7.33 -17.04
N LYS A 188 19.22 8.32 -17.40
CA LYS A 188 18.73 9.69 -17.62
C LYS A 188 17.69 9.79 -18.73
N GLN A 189 17.77 8.90 -19.75
CA GLN A 189 16.78 8.91 -20.84
C GLN A 189 15.40 8.49 -20.34
N TYR A 190 15.37 7.58 -19.39
CA TYR A 190 14.13 7.15 -18.72
C TYR A 190 13.48 8.31 -17.97
N LEU A 191 14.21 8.98 -17.08
CA LEU A 191 13.69 10.12 -16.31
C LEU A 191 13.20 11.26 -17.20
N GLU A 192 13.98 11.61 -18.23
CA GLU A 192 13.59 12.62 -19.22
C GLU A 192 12.40 12.15 -20.08
N GLY A 193 12.30 10.85 -20.35
CA GLY A 193 11.15 10.23 -21.01
C GLY A 193 9.87 10.42 -20.19
N LEU A 194 9.92 10.19 -18.88
CA LEU A 194 8.81 10.43 -17.97
C LEU A 194 8.38 11.91 -17.97
N ARG A 195 9.33 12.83 -17.80
CA ARG A 195 9.04 14.28 -17.85
C ARG A 195 8.36 14.68 -19.16
N LYS A 196 8.85 14.19 -20.30
CA LYS A 196 8.26 14.46 -21.62
C LYS A 196 6.83 13.91 -21.72
N LEU A 197 6.55 12.75 -21.15
CA LEU A 197 5.19 12.19 -21.11
C LEU A 197 4.25 13.09 -20.30
N TRP A 198 4.65 13.57 -19.12
CA TRP A 198 3.86 14.50 -18.33
C TRP A 198 3.57 15.81 -19.08
N LEU A 199 4.61 16.44 -19.65
CA LEU A 199 4.47 17.67 -20.45
C LEU A 199 3.54 17.48 -21.65
N LYS A 200 3.70 16.37 -22.40
CA LYS A 200 2.85 16.03 -23.56
C LYS A 200 1.37 15.90 -23.17
N ASN A 201 1.09 15.45 -21.96
CA ASN A 201 -0.28 15.29 -21.45
C ASN A 201 -0.83 16.56 -20.75
N GLY A 202 -0.08 17.67 -20.81
CA GLY A 202 -0.54 19.00 -20.37
C GLY A 202 -0.34 19.29 -18.89
N ILE A 203 0.63 18.63 -18.27
CA ILE A 203 1.12 19.02 -16.93
C ILE A 203 2.14 20.13 -17.12
N THR A 204 1.86 21.31 -16.55
CA THR A 204 2.62 22.55 -16.74
C THR A 204 3.16 23.15 -15.45
N VAL A 205 2.74 22.65 -14.30
CA VAL A 205 3.37 23.01 -13.02
C VAL A 205 4.80 22.46 -12.95
N PRO A 206 5.69 23.05 -12.14
CA PRO A 206 7.05 22.55 -11.99
C PRO A 206 7.11 21.08 -11.56
N PHE A 207 8.19 20.42 -11.95
CA PHE A 207 8.51 19.06 -11.50
C PHE A 207 9.54 19.08 -10.37
N TYR A 208 9.58 17.99 -9.61
CA TYR A 208 10.67 17.68 -8.69
C TYR A 208 11.01 16.19 -8.72
N THR A 209 12.19 15.84 -8.26
CA THR A 209 12.61 14.47 -7.96
C THR A 209 12.89 14.36 -6.46
N SER A 210 12.92 13.16 -5.90
CA SER A 210 13.23 12.91 -4.50
C SER A 210 14.19 11.74 -4.41
N ASP A 211 15.37 11.95 -3.82
CA ASP A 211 16.47 11.00 -3.75
C ASP A 211 17.28 11.19 -2.48
N GLY A 212 18.00 10.15 -2.05
CA GLY A 212 18.97 10.26 -0.96
C GLY A 212 20.03 11.34 -1.21
N ALA A 213 20.50 12.01 -0.17
CA ALA A 213 21.38 13.19 -0.24
C ALA A 213 22.84 12.89 -0.66
N THR A 214 23.17 11.68 -1.13
CA THR A 214 24.51 11.37 -1.61
C THR A 214 24.78 11.96 -2.99
N PRO A 215 26.02 12.36 -3.33
CA PRO A 215 26.34 12.89 -4.66
C PRO A 215 25.94 11.94 -5.80
N TYR A 216 26.11 10.63 -5.61
CA TYR A 216 25.74 9.61 -6.60
C TYR A 216 24.23 9.55 -6.83
N MET A 217 23.43 9.46 -5.75
CA MET A 217 21.99 9.37 -5.86
C MET A 217 21.40 10.63 -6.49
N LEU A 218 21.86 11.81 -6.07
CA LEU A 218 21.44 13.09 -6.65
C LEU A 218 21.82 13.20 -8.12
N GLU A 219 23.02 12.75 -8.51
CA GLU A 219 23.41 12.73 -9.92
C GLU A 219 22.54 11.75 -10.72
N ALA A 220 22.30 10.55 -10.21
CA ALA A 220 21.54 9.52 -10.90
C ALA A 220 20.02 9.81 -10.98
N GLY A 221 19.42 10.33 -9.91
CA GLY A 221 17.96 10.50 -9.78
C GLY A 221 17.42 11.84 -10.22
N ASN A 222 18.20 12.92 -10.19
CA ASN A 222 17.68 14.26 -10.49
C ASN A 222 17.62 14.58 -12.00
N ILE A 223 16.65 15.42 -12.38
CA ILE A 223 16.45 15.96 -13.75
C ILE A 223 16.72 17.46 -13.76
N ASP A 224 17.39 17.95 -14.78
CA ASP A 224 17.69 19.38 -14.89
C ASP A 224 16.42 20.24 -14.95
N GLY A 225 16.40 21.31 -14.14
CA GLY A 225 15.27 22.23 -14.04
C GLY A 225 14.10 21.73 -13.16
N ALA A 226 14.19 20.55 -12.57
CA ALA A 226 13.30 20.09 -11.50
C ALA A 226 13.85 20.50 -10.13
N ALA A 227 12.98 20.78 -9.15
CA ALA A 227 13.39 20.97 -7.77
C ALA A 227 13.96 19.67 -7.18
N ILE A 228 14.84 19.78 -6.18
CA ILE A 228 15.52 18.64 -5.57
C ILE A 228 14.88 18.33 -4.22
N GLY A 229 14.16 17.23 -4.11
CA GLY A 229 13.78 16.59 -2.86
C GLY A 229 14.93 15.76 -2.32
N LEU A 230 15.12 15.79 -1.02
CA LEU A 230 16.13 15.04 -0.29
C LEU A 230 15.45 14.06 0.67
N ASP A 231 15.86 12.81 0.66
CA ASP A 231 15.30 11.75 1.48
C ASP A 231 16.37 11.16 2.44
N SER A 232 16.57 11.79 3.63
CA SER A 232 16.03 13.04 4.15
C SER A 232 17.03 14.20 3.97
N GLY A 233 16.51 15.46 4.01
CA GLY A 233 17.31 16.67 4.12
C GLY A 233 17.39 17.11 5.58
N SER A 234 18.21 16.46 6.40
CA SER A 234 18.27 16.64 7.85
C SER A 234 19.32 17.65 8.35
N SER A 235 20.23 18.05 7.48
CA SER A 235 21.39 18.89 7.83
C SER A 235 21.75 19.88 6.73
N GLU A 236 22.50 20.93 7.06
CA GLU A 236 23.04 21.87 6.06
C GLU A 236 23.91 21.16 5.02
N ALA A 237 24.64 20.09 5.41
CA ALA A 237 25.47 19.32 4.50
C ALA A 237 24.65 18.68 3.36
N ASP A 238 23.43 18.19 3.65
CA ASP A 238 22.54 17.59 2.67
C ASP A 238 22.08 18.63 1.64
N PHE A 239 21.69 19.83 2.11
CA PHE A 239 21.31 20.94 1.24
C PHE A 239 22.48 21.47 0.40
N GLU A 240 23.71 21.47 0.94
CA GLU A 240 24.91 21.80 0.17
C GLU A 240 25.21 20.75 -0.92
N GLN A 241 24.93 19.47 -0.71
CA GLN A 241 25.04 18.47 -1.78
C GLN A 241 24.03 18.72 -2.90
N ALA A 242 22.77 19.02 -2.57
CA ALA A 242 21.77 19.40 -3.55
C ALA A 242 22.19 20.65 -4.35
N LYS A 243 22.72 21.67 -3.69
CA LYS A 243 23.22 22.90 -4.33
C LYS A 243 24.43 22.65 -5.23
N LYS A 244 25.33 21.74 -4.86
CA LYS A 244 26.44 21.30 -5.73
C LYS A 244 25.93 20.59 -6.97
N ARG A 245 24.85 19.80 -6.86
CA ARG A 245 24.22 19.12 -8.00
C ARG A 245 23.58 20.13 -8.95
N ASN A 246 22.78 21.06 -8.43
CA ASN A 246 22.18 22.13 -9.24
C ASN A 246 21.85 23.36 -8.38
N SER A 247 22.62 24.43 -8.54
CA SER A 247 22.42 25.70 -7.83
C SER A 247 21.34 26.61 -8.41
N ASN A 248 20.68 26.20 -9.50
CA ASN A 248 19.69 27.02 -10.20
C ASN A 248 18.25 26.67 -9.81
N VAL A 249 18.05 25.69 -8.96
CA VAL A 249 16.73 25.23 -8.49
C VAL A 249 16.73 25.13 -6.96
N PRO A 250 15.56 25.29 -6.30
CA PRO A 250 15.46 25.10 -4.86
C PRO A 250 15.52 23.62 -4.48
N SER A 251 15.95 23.35 -3.25
CA SER A 251 15.91 22.04 -2.63
C SER A 251 15.09 22.06 -1.34
N PHE A 252 14.51 20.90 -0.98
CA PHE A 252 13.72 20.74 0.22
C PHE A 252 13.87 19.30 0.78
N SER A 253 13.52 19.08 2.05
CA SER A 253 13.43 17.72 2.57
C SER A 253 12.17 17.07 1.99
N GLY A 254 12.35 16.20 1.00
CA GLY A 254 11.28 15.49 0.30
C GLY A 254 10.60 14.48 1.19
N GLU A 255 11.39 13.85 2.08
CA GLU A 255 10.91 12.91 3.10
C GLU A 255 11.63 13.14 4.44
N THR A 256 10.92 13.70 5.40
CA THR A 256 11.33 13.81 6.81
C THR A 256 10.56 12.76 7.59
N TYR A 257 11.24 11.84 8.29
CA TYR A 257 10.64 10.62 8.83
C TYR A 257 10.21 10.75 10.31
N PRO A 258 8.90 10.96 10.62
CA PRO A 258 8.42 10.96 12.01
C PRO A 258 8.38 9.59 12.66
N GLY A 259 8.34 8.54 11.87
CA GLY A 259 8.25 7.14 12.26
C GLY A 259 9.01 6.25 11.30
N TRP A 260 8.68 4.95 11.27
CA TRP A 260 9.26 3.98 10.35
C TRP A 260 8.33 2.80 10.08
N LEU A 261 8.58 2.10 8.97
CA LEU A 261 7.88 0.87 8.60
C LEU A 261 8.17 -0.29 9.58
N THR A 262 7.36 -1.33 9.54
CA THR A 262 7.50 -2.53 10.36
C THR A 262 7.19 -3.78 9.53
N HIS A 263 8.03 -4.82 9.66
CA HIS A 263 7.81 -6.11 9.01
C HIS A 263 7.22 -7.13 9.99
N TRP A 264 6.61 -8.17 9.44
CA TRP A 264 6.20 -9.33 10.23
C TRP A 264 7.40 -9.98 10.92
N GLY A 265 7.22 -10.33 12.22
CA GLY A 265 8.28 -10.91 13.05
C GLY A 265 9.17 -9.89 13.77
N GLU A 266 9.05 -8.61 13.48
CA GLU A 266 9.75 -7.53 14.18
C GLU A 266 8.94 -6.99 15.37
N LYS A 267 9.46 -5.98 16.04
CA LYS A 267 8.69 -5.13 16.95
C LYS A 267 8.18 -3.91 16.18
N PHE A 268 7.06 -3.32 16.61
CA PHE A 268 6.64 -2.03 16.07
C PHE A 268 7.78 -1.02 16.13
N ALA A 269 8.10 -0.42 14.99
CA ALA A 269 9.13 0.61 14.92
C ALA A 269 8.70 1.85 15.70
N LYS A 270 9.59 2.34 16.58
CA LYS A 270 9.37 3.55 17.38
C LYS A 270 10.68 4.37 17.41
N PRO A 271 10.98 5.13 16.33
CA PRO A 271 12.19 5.97 16.25
C PRO A 271 12.24 7.03 17.34
N ASP A 272 13.47 7.49 17.66
CA ASP A 272 13.67 8.51 18.69
C ASP A 272 13.06 9.86 18.27
N THR A 273 12.07 10.30 19.00
CA THR A 273 11.38 11.57 18.79
C THR A 273 12.31 12.79 18.95
N ASN A 274 13.44 12.67 19.67
CA ASN A 274 14.38 13.77 19.83
C ASN A 274 15.15 14.07 18.54
N ASP A 275 15.42 13.07 17.71
CA ASP A 275 16.10 13.28 16.44
C ASP A 275 15.15 13.94 15.44
N LEU A 276 13.91 13.49 15.35
CA LEU A 276 12.85 14.18 14.61
C LEU A 276 12.72 15.65 15.05
N LYS A 277 12.74 15.91 16.36
CA LYS A 277 12.63 17.27 16.89
C LYS A 277 13.78 18.16 16.42
N LYS A 278 15.04 17.68 16.46
CA LYS A 278 16.23 18.41 16.00
C LYS A 278 16.14 18.72 14.51
N GLU A 279 15.76 17.73 13.71
CA GLU A 279 15.62 17.85 12.26
C GLU A 279 14.55 18.89 11.89
N VAL A 280 13.34 18.77 12.41
CA VAL A 280 12.25 19.71 12.11
C VAL A 280 12.55 21.12 12.62
N GLU A 281 13.21 21.25 13.78
CA GLU A 281 13.67 22.57 14.28
C GLU A 281 14.71 23.19 13.36
N PHE A 282 15.66 22.42 12.84
CA PHE A 282 16.64 22.87 11.84
C PHE A 282 15.93 23.38 10.57
N LEU A 283 14.99 22.61 10.03
CA LEU A 283 14.24 22.96 8.82
C LEU A 283 13.42 24.25 9.00
N LEU A 284 12.69 24.37 10.09
CA LEU A 284 11.87 25.55 10.41
C LEU A 284 12.74 26.81 10.64
N LYS A 285 13.80 26.69 11.44
CA LYS A 285 14.72 27.79 11.76
C LYS A 285 15.40 28.38 10.52
N ASN A 286 15.78 27.50 9.59
CA ASN A 286 16.44 27.87 8.34
C ASN A 286 15.47 28.11 7.17
N LYS A 287 14.15 28.15 7.43
CA LYS A 287 13.10 28.35 6.43
C LYS A 287 13.18 27.36 5.27
N LYS A 288 13.73 26.16 5.51
CA LYS A 288 13.74 25.08 4.53
C LYS A 288 12.33 24.51 4.40
N SER A 289 11.89 24.23 3.18
CA SER A 289 10.66 23.51 2.91
C SER A 289 10.86 22.02 3.22
N PHE A 290 9.79 21.33 3.65
CA PHE A 290 9.86 19.91 4.00
C PHE A 290 8.50 19.21 3.87
N ASN A 291 8.55 17.89 3.79
CA ASN A 291 7.41 16.98 3.79
C ASN A 291 7.60 15.90 4.87
N LEU A 292 6.66 15.79 5.81
CA LEU A 292 6.66 14.74 6.83
C LEU A 292 6.16 13.43 6.21
N TYR A 293 7.05 12.48 6.01
CA TYR A 293 6.74 11.15 5.48
C TYR A 293 6.70 10.11 6.61
N VAL A 294 5.56 9.72 7.10
CA VAL A 294 4.18 10.16 6.79
C VAL A 294 3.62 10.93 7.99
N ILE A 295 2.73 11.89 7.71
CA ILE A 295 1.97 12.52 8.80
C ILE A 295 0.86 11.59 9.31
N HIS A 296 0.34 10.73 8.42
CA HIS A 296 -0.66 9.69 8.65
C HIS A 296 -0.47 8.57 7.64
N GLY A 297 -0.14 7.40 8.11
CA GLY A 297 0.15 6.26 7.25
C GLY A 297 -1.11 5.55 6.75
N GLY A 298 -2.03 5.23 7.64
CA GLY A 298 -3.25 4.46 7.34
C GLY A 298 -3.02 2.95 7.32
N THR A 299 -3.73 2.22 6.47
CA THR A 299 -3.77 0.75 6.45
C THR A 299 -3.53 0.18 5.07
N ASN A 300 -2.72 -0.85 4.96
CA ASN A 300 -2.54 -1.69 3.78
C ASN A 300 -3.70 -2.69 3.66
N PHE A 301 -4.89 -2.22 3.35
CA PHE A 301 -6.06 -3.08 3.22
C PHE A 301 -5.89 -4.16 2.15
N GLY A 302 -6.46 -5.33 2.40
CA GLY A 302 -6.43 -6.44 1.47
C GLY A 302 -5.02 -7.01 1.27
N PHE A 303 -4.51 -6.95 0.05
CA PHE A 303 -3.22 -7.50 -0.34
C PHE A 303 -2.22 -6.42 -0.74
N THR A 304 -2.40 -5.19 -0.26
CA THR A 304 -1.63 -4.03 -0.75
C THR A 304 -0.30 -3.79 -0.02
N ALA A 305 -0.04 -4.48 1.10
CA ALA A 305 1.26 -4.46 1.75
C ALA A 305 2.34 -5.04 0.84
N GLY A 306 3.49 -4.38 0.76
CA GLY A 306 4.67 -4.82 0.02
C GLY A 306 5.61 -5.69 0.84
N ALA A 307 6.88 -5.71 0.43
CA ALA A 307 7.96 -6.38 1.15
C ALA A 307 9.30 -5.74 0.81
N ASN A 308 10.29 -5.88 1.70
CA ASN A 308 11.67 -5.48 1.44
C ASN A 308 12.58 -6.70 1.26
N ALA A 309 13.61 -6.56 0.43
CA ALA A 309 14.69 -7.52 0.29
C ALA A 309 15.98 -6.83 -0.16
N PHE A 310 17.08 -7.12 0.52
CA PHE A 310 18.41 -6.60 0.21
C PHE A 310 19.41 -7.68 -0.20
N SER A 311 18.94 -8.93 -0.26
CA SER A 311 19.68 -10.08 -0.81
C SER A 311 18.71 -11.09 -1.43
N PRO A 312 19.19 -12.04 -2.26
CA PRO A 312 18.32 -13.04 -2.90
C PRO A 312 17.56 -13.96 -1.94
N THR A 313 18.08 -14.16 -0.73
CA THR A 313 17.50 -15.06 0.29
C THR A 313 16.83 -14.30 1.42
N GLN A 314 16.79 -12.97 1.39
CA GLN A 314 16.09 -12.15 2.36
C GLN A 314 14.69 -11.79 1.84
N TYR A 315 13.72 -11.88 2.72
CA TYR A 315 12.36 -11.46 2.42
C TYR A 315 11.65 -10.97 3.68
N GLN A 316 11.35 -9.70 3.73
CA GLN A 316 10.76 -9.02 4.89
C GLN A 316 9.39 -8.43 4.47
N PRO A 317 8.29 -9.19 4.63
CA PRO A 317 6.95 -8.70 4.27
C PRO A 317 6.47 -7.67 5.28
N ASP A 318 5.91 -6.57 4.76
CA ASP A 318 5.33 -5.50 5.55
C ASP A 318 4.03 -5.95 6.22
N ILE A 319 3.75 -5.41 7.41
CA ILE A 319 2.51 -5.67 8.15
C ILE A 319 1.32 -4.96 7.49
N THR A 320 0.12 -5.34 7.88
CA THR A 320 -1.12 -4.73 7.36
C THR A 320 -1.29 -3.28 7.83
N SER A 321 -0.98 -2.98 9.09
CA SER A 321 -1.00 -1.60 9.57
C SER A 321 0.13 -0.78 8.96
N TYR A 322 -0.18 0.39 8.43
CA TYR A 322 0.82 1.38 8.08
C TYR A 322 0.75 2.57 9.06
N ASP A 323 0.53 2.26 10.35
CA ASP A 323 0.53 3.27 11.42
C ASP A 323 1.81 4.10 11.41
N TYR A 324 2.94 3.45 11.15
CA TYR A 324 4.25 4.09 10.94
C TYR A 324 4.78 4.82 12.19
N ASP A 325 4.15 4.67 13.35
CA ASP A 325 4.36 5.53 14.53
C ASP A 325 4.25 7.03 14.16
N ALA A 326 3.31 7.35 13.26
CA ALA A 326 3.11 8.66 12.69
C ALA A 326 2.52 9.67 13.69
N PRO A 327 2.61 10.98 13.43
CA PRO A 327 1.95 12.00 14.25
C PRO A 327 0.43 11.82 14.37
N ILE A 328 -0.22 11.36 13.32
CA ILE A 328 -1.63 10.95 13.32
C ILE A 328 -1.65 9.45 13.15
N ASN A 329 -2.11 8.71 14.16
CA ASN A 329 -2.13 7.25 14.13
C ASN A 329 -3.11 6.68 13.09
N GLU A 330 -3.12 5.36 12.89
CA GLU A 330 -3.94 4.67 11.91
C GLU A 330 -5.43 5.03 11.97
N GLN A 331 -6.00 5.20 13.17
CA GLN A 331 -7.39 5.65 13.37
C GLN A 331 -7.61 7.15 13.13
N GLY A 332 -6.54 7.94 12.95
CA GLY A 332 -6.63 9.40 12.83
C GLY A 332 -6.66 10.15 14.16
N GLN A 333 -6.18 9.54 15.24
CA GLN A 333 -6.01 10.19 16.53
C GLN A 333 -4.67 10.93 16.57
N PRO A 334 -4.59 12.12 17.21
CA PRO A 334 -3.33 12.81 17.41
C PRO A 334 -2.48 12.09 18.47
N THR A 335 -1.20 11.85 18.17
CA THR A 335 -0.22 11.27 19.10
C THR A 335 0.54 12.36 19.86
N ALA A 336 1.43 11.97 20.78
CA ALA A 336 2.34 12.91 21.44
C ALA A 336 3.23 13.66 20.42
N LYS A 337 3.69 12.97 19.36
CA LYS A 337 4.45 13.58 18.24
C LYS A 337 3.64 14.65 17.52
N TYR A 338 2.35 14.44 17.31
CA TYR A 338 1.47 15.45 16.70
C TYR A 338 1.50 16.76 17.46
N PHE A 339 1.31 16.72 18.77
CA PHE A 339 1.31 17.93 19.60
C PHE A 339 2.70 18.57 19.70
N MET A 340 3.76 17.78 19.77
CA MET A 340 5.14 18.27 19.72
C MET A 340 5.40 19.04 18.43
N LEU A 341 5.09 18.47 17.26
CA LEU A 341 5.28 19.09 15.95
C LEU A 341 4.39 20.33 15.79
N ARG A 342 3.11 20.26 16.19
CA ARG A 342 2.19 21.40 16.18
C ARG A 342 2.76 22.58 16.99
N ASN A 343 3.22 22.33 18.20
CA ASN A 343 3.77 23.38 19.07
C ASN A 343 5.08 23.96 18.53
N MET A 344 5.85 23.17 17.80
CA MET A 344 7.08 23.60 17.16
C MET A 344 6.77 24.47 15.94
N ILE A 345 5.94 23.99 15.01
CA ILE A 345 5.56 24.71 13.79
C ILE A 345 4.92 26.07 14.15
N ALA A 346 4.07 26.11 15.20
CA ALA A 346 3.39 27.32 15.65
C ALA A 346 4.34 28.48 16.01
N LYS A 347 5.61 28.21 16.35
CA LYS A 347 6.61 29.24 16.67
C LYS A 347 7.18 29.95 15.43
N TYR A 348 7.06 29.34 14.26
CA TYR A 348 7.73 29.81 13.04
C TYR A 348 6.76 30.29 11.95
N VAL A 349 5.47 29.87 12.02
CA VAL A 349 4.47 30.30 11.04
C VAL A 349 3.74 31.56 11.49
N THR A 350 3.31 32.39 10.53
CA THR A 350 2.60 33.65 10.80
C THR A 350 1.07 33.50 10.68
N TYR A 351 0.60 32.43 10.09
CA TYR A 351 -0.83 32.14 9.98
C TYR A 351 -1.36 31.44 11.25
N ARG A 352 -2.65 31.68 11.53
CA ARG A 352 -3.31 31.05 12.66
C ARG A 352 -3.48 29.55 12.41
N ILE A 353 -2.93 28.72 13.28
CA ILE A 353 -3.17 27.27 13.30
C ILE A 353 -4.56 27.03 13.89
N ARG A 354 -5.37 26.19 13.20
CA ARG A 354 -6.74 25.84 13.60
C ARG A 354 -6.77 24.89 14.80
N ASP A 355 -7.92 24.80 15.44
CA ASP A 355 -8.13 23.81 16.50
C ASP A 355 -8.11 22.37 15.92
N VAL A 356 -7.67 21.43 16.74
CA VAL A 356 -7.60 20.02 16.36
C VAL A 356 -9.01 19.45 16.18
N PRO A 357 -9.31 18.80 15.06
CA PRO A 357 -10.60 18.16 14.84
C PRO A 357 -10.94 17.14 15.94
N LYS A 358 -12.22 16.92 16.17
CA LYS A 358 -12.66 15.88 17.11
C LYS A 358 -12.27 14.51 16.59
N PRO A 359 -11.82 13.61 17.48
CA PRO A 359 -11.49 12.23 17.11
C PRO A 359 -12.70 11.49 16.51
N ILE A 360 -12.41 10.55 15.60
CA ILE A 360 -13.42 9.58 15.13
C ILE A 360 -13.77 8.64 16.30
N LYS A 361 -15.04 8.27 16.38
CA LYS A 361 -15.52 7.39 17.44
C LYS A 361 -14.96 5.99 17.29
N ALA A 362 -14.35 5.47 18.34
CA ALA A 362 -13.96 4.07 18.45
C ALA A 362 -14.94 3.28 19.33
N ILE A 363 -15.20 2.02 18.95
CA ILE A 363 -16.09 1.11 19.68
C ILE A 363 -15.38 -0.21 20.02
N GLU A 364 -15.85 -0.86 21.07
CA GLU A 364 -15.56 -2.26 21.36
C GLU A 364 -16.69 -3.13 20.80
N ILE A 365 -16.34 -4.33 20.34
CA ILE A 365 -17.30 -5.35 19.91
C ILE A 365 -17.12 -6.53 20.85
N PRO A 366 -18.19 -7.00 21.51
CA PRO A 366 -18.15 -8.19 22.34
C PRO A 366 -17.65 -9.41 21.55
N ALA A 367 -17.23 -10.44 22.25
CA ALA A 367 -16.80 -11.71 21.65
C ALA A 367 -17.82 -12.22 20.63
N ILE A 368 -17.35 -12.46 19.42
CA ILE A 368 -18.10 -13.01 18.28
C ILE A 368 -17.83 -14.51 18.27
N ASP A 369 -18.88 -15.29 18.38
CA ASP A 369 -18.78 -16.74 18.23
C ASP A 369 -18.55 -17.11 16.76
N MET A 370 -17.42 -17.75 16.47
CA MET A 370 -17.01 -18.16 15.15
C MET A 370 -17.29 -19.65 14.94
N GLN A 371 -17.71 -20.01 13.74
CA GLN A 371 -17.99 -21.39 13.36
C GLN A 371 -17.13 -21.81 12.18
N THR A 372 -16.59 -23.04 12.20
CA THR A 372 -15.92 -23.61 11.04
C THR A 372 -16.94 -23.90 9.95
N MET A 373 -16.73 -23.28 8.78
CA MET A 373 -17.69 -23.35 7.67
C MET A 373 -17.27 -24.37 6.62
N ASN A 374 -16.02 -24.31 6.19
CA ASN A 374 -15.52 -25.11 5.09
C ASN A 374 -13.99 -25.14 5.07
N SER A 375 -13.43 -25.91 4.14
CA SER A 375 -12.01 -25.98 3.84
C SER A 375 -11.74 -25.51 2.41
N ILE A 376 -10.57 -24.93 2.18
CA ILE A 376 -10.09 -24.54 0.84
C ILE A 376 -10.07 -25.74 -0.11
N TRP A 377 -9.82 -26.94 0.41
CA TRP A 377 -9.75 -28.20 -0.35
C TRP A 377 -11.09 -28.62 -0.97
N HIS A 378 -12.19 -28.19 -0.40
CA HIS A 378 -13.53 -28.44 -0.93
C HIS A 378 -13.97 -27.42 -1.99
N HIS A 379 -13.13 -26.41 -2.27
CA HIS A 379 -13.48 -25.32 -3.18
C HIS A 379 -12.36 -24.99 -4.18
N LEU A 380 -11.61 -26.00 -4.58
CA LEU A 380 -10.57 -25.83 -5.60
C LEU A 380 -11.19 -25.51 -6.98
N PRO A 381 -10.64 -24.55 -7.73
CA PRO A 381 -11.02 -24.31 -9.12
C PRO A 381 -10.64 -25.51 -10.01
N ALA A 382 -11.00 -25.46 -11.29
CA ALA A 382 -10.53 -26.45 -12.26
C ALA A 382 -8.99 -26.38 -12.39
N PRO A 383 -8.27 -27.53 -12.45
CA PRO A 383 -6.83 -27.56 -12.56
C PRO A 383 -6.33 -27.06 -13.92
N ILE A 384 -5.19 -26.40 -13.88
CA ILE A 384 -4.40 -26.06 -15.07
C ILE A 384 -3.19 -26.99 -15.12
N TYR A 385 -3.04 -27.72 -16.23
CA TYR A 385 -1.94 -28.67 -16.39
C TYR A 385 -0.68 -27.99 -16.91
N SER A 386 0.46 -28.28 -16.28
CA SER A 386 1.76 -27.78 -16.70
C SER A 386 2.87 -28.82 -16.47
N PRO A 387 3.85 -28.95 -17.38
CA PRO A 387 4.99 -29.83 -17.17
C PRO A 387 5.80 -29.45 -15.92
N GLN A 388 5.92 -28.18 -15.60
CA GLN A 388 6.63 -27.63 -14.45
C GLN A 388 5.76 -26.63 -13.70
N PRO A 389 6.07 -26.32 -12.42
CA PRO A 389 5.42 -25.21 -11.71
C PRO A 389 5.59 -23.91 -12.50
N LYS A 390 4.63 -23.03 -12.36
CA LYS A 390 4.68 -21.66 -12.92
C LYS A 390 4.22 -20.67 -11.85
N PRO A 391 4.76 -19.45 -11.85
CA PRO A 391 4.35 -18.41 -10.91
C PRO A 391 2.91 -17.96 -11.12
N MET A 392 2.32 -17.33 -10.12
CA MET A 392 0.94 -16.82 -10.12
C MET A 392 0.65 -15.92 -11.33
N GLU A 393 1.58 -15.05 -11.69
CA GLU A 393 1.43 -14.08 -12.78
C GLU A 393 1.27 -14.74 -14.16
N ALA A 394 1.74 -15.98 -14.32
CA ALA A 394 1.48 -16.75 -15.55
C ALA A 394 0.00 -17.07 -15.74
N PHE A 395 -0.79 -17.04 -14.67
CA PHE A 395 -2.23 -17.33 -14.63
C PHE A 395 -3.08 -16.05 -14.40
N ASP A 396 -2.51 -14.88 -14.64
CA ASP A 396 -3.15 -13.56 -14.38
C ASP A 396 -3.57 -13.37 -12.90
N GLN A 397 -2.88 -14.06 -11.98
CA GLN A 397 -3.04 -13.94 -10.54
C GLN A 397 -1.80 -13.24 -9.96
N ASN A 398 -1.98 -12.37 -8.99
CA ASN A 398 -0.89 -11.61 -8.34
C ASN A 398 -0.95 -11.66 -6.81
N GLN A 399 -1.93 -12.33 -6.24
CA GLN A 399 -2.19 -12.36 -4.81
C GLN A 399 -2.97 -13.62 -4.42
N GLY A 400 -3.09 -13.86 -3.11
CA GLY A 400 -3.87 -14.98 -2.58
C GLY A 400 -3.07 -16.27 -2.52
N LEU A 401 -3.67 -17.37 -2.95
CA LEU A 401 -3.12 -18.71 -2.83
C LEU A 401 -2.98 -19.39 -4.19
N ILE A 402 -2.01 -20.29 -4.30
CA ILE A 402 -1.88 -21.19 -5.43
C ILE A 402 -1.50 -22.58 -4.92
N LEU A 403 -2.23 -23.61 -5.37
CA LEU A 403 -1.94 -24.99 -5.05
C LEU A 403 -1.27 -25.67 -6.25
N TYR A 404 -0.18 -26.36 -5.98
CA TYR A 404 0.52 -27.23 -6.94
C TYR A 404 0.39 -28.68 -6.49
N SER A 405 -0.02 -29.56 -7.38
CA SER A 405 -0.21 -30.98 -7.08
C SER A 405 0.46 -31.87 -8.13
N THR A 406 1.17 -32.91 -7.70
CA THR A 406 1.77 -33.92 -8.58
C THR A 406 1.88 -35.27 -7.90
N LYS A 407 1.88 -36.37 -8.68
CA LYS A 407 2.11 -37.73 -8.18
C LYS A 407 3.59 -38.06 -8.08
N LEU A 408 3.99 -38.59 -6.93
CA LEU A 408 5.37 -39.04 -6.68
C LEU A 408 5.55 -40.48 -7.14
N VAL A 409 5.78 -40.67 -8.44
CA VAL A 409 5.92 -42.02 -9.03
C VAL A 409 7.11 -42.76 -8.45
N GLY A 410 6.86 -43.96 -7.88
CA GLY A 410 7.90 -44.78 -7.26
C GLY A 410 8.53 -44.19 -6.02
N HIS A 411 7.82 -43.32 -5.31
CA HIS A 411 8.34 -42.58 -4.17
C HIS A 411 8.89 -43.47 -3.03
N LYS A 412 10.10 -43.16 -2.57
CA LYS A 412 10.82 -43.87 -1.51
C LYS A 412 11.10 -43.01 -0.24
N GLY A 413 10.53 -41.81 -0.17
CA GLY A 413 10.89 -40.81 0.83
C GLY A 413 12.14 -40.04 0.44
N GLY A 414 12.49 -39.01 1.22
CA GLY A 414 13.72 -38.28 1.04
C GLY A 414 13.58 -36.76 1.08
N LYS A 415 14.58 -36.06 0.59
CA LYS A 415 14.65 -34.60 0.64
C LYS A 415 13.87 -33.96 -0.49
N LEU A 416 12.79 -33.26 -0.13
CA LEU A 416 12.04 -32.39 -1.03
C LEU A 416 12.63 -30.99 -0.94
N THR A 417 13.04 -30.41 -2.06
CA THR A 417 13.45 -29.01 -2.15
C THR A 417 12.51 -28.27 -3.08
N ILE A 418 11.90 -27.18 -2.59
CA ILE A 418 11.13 -26.24 -3.40
C ILE A 418 12.05 -25.06 -3.70
N TRP A 419 12.53 -24.96 -4.95
CA TRP A 419 13.42 -23.88 -5.35
C TRP A 419 12.62 -22.62 -5.60
N GLU A 420 13.01 -21.51 -4.92
CA GLU A 420 12.35 -20.21 -4.99
C GLU A 420 10.85 -20.28 -4.63
N PRO A 421 10.49 -20.69 -3.38
CA PRO A 421 9.11 -20.67 -2.90
C PRO A 421 8.72 -19.25 -2.49
N HIS A 422 7.87 -18.60 -3.26
CA HIS A 422 7.43 -17.21 -3.04
C HIS A 422 5.95 -17.16 -2.65
N ASP A 423 5.55 -17.09 -1.32
CA ASP A 423 6.47 -16.78 -0.21
C ASP A 423 6.33 -17.79 0.95
N TYR A 424 5.09 -18.22 1.30
CA TYR A 424 4.82 -19.14 2.41
C TYR A 424 4.13 -20.40 1.90
N ALA A 425 4.83 -21.53 1.96
CA ALA A 425 4.36 -22.80 1.42
C ALA A 425 4.01 -23.81 2.52
N LEU A 426 2.85 -24.43 2.42
CA LEU A 426 2.45 -25.61 3.18
C LEU A 426 2.59 -26.84 2.29
N VAL A 427 3.24 -27.89 2.80
CA VAL A 427 3.48 -29.13 2.06
C VAL A 427 2.66 -30.25 2.64
N PHE A 428 1.97 -30.99 1.76
CA PHE A 428 1.11 -32.13 2.13
C PHE A 428 1.49 -33.36 1.32
N LEU A 429 1.24 -34.52 1.88
CA LEU A 429 1.34 -35.82 1.22
C LEU A 429 0.04 -36.60 1.42
N ASN A 430 -0.70 -36.87 0.31
CA ASN A 430 -2.05 -37.44 0.34
C ASN A 430 -2.99 -36.68 1.31
N HIS A 431 -3.08 -35.35 1.15
CA HIS A 431 -3.83 -34.41 1.98
C HIS A 431 -3.41 -34.33 3.46
N LYS A 432 -2.34 -35.03 3.84
CA LYS A 432 -1.79 -34.94 5.19
C LYS A 432 -0.69 -33.90 5.25
N PHE A 433 -0.84 -32.91 6.14
CA PHE A 433 0.16 -31.88 6.38
C PHE A 433 1.50 -32.48 6.83
N ILE A 434 2.59 -32.02 6.25
CA ILE A 434 3.97 -32.44 6.53
C ILE A 434 4.73 -31.32 7.25
N ASP A 435 4.86 -30.14 6.59
CA ASP A 435 5.65 -29.03 7.11
C ASP A 435 5.33 -27.73 6.36
N THR A 436 5.93 -26.63 6.83
CA THR A 436 5.88 -25.32 6.17
C THR A 436 7.28 -24.89 5.70
N ILE A 437 7.32 -24.13 4.63
CA ILE A 437 8.53 -23.46 4.14
C ILE A 437 8.23 -21.98 4.00
N PHE A 438 9.01 -21.14 4.69
CA PHE A 438 8.98 -19.70 4.50
C PHE A 438 10.19 -19.28 3.66
N ARG A 439 9.98 -18.36 2.73
CA ARG A 439 10.99 -17.89 1.77
C ARG A 439 12.25 -17.34 2.43
N ASP A 440 12.08 -16.60 3.54
CA ASP A 440 13.17 -15.93 4.21
C ASP A 440 14.21 -16.92 4.77
N GLY A 441 15.50 -16.56 4.64
CA GLY A 441 16.62 -17.37 5.12
C GLY A 441 17.03 -18.55 4.23
N GLY A 442 16.36 -18.81 3.09
CA GLY A 442 16.78 -19.80 2.07
C GLY A 442 16.74 -21.27 2.50
N LYS A 443 16.00 -21.62 3.56
CA LYS A 443 15.82 -23.00 4.02
C LYS A 443 14.62 -23.65 3.35
N TRP A 444 14.79 -24.10 2.12
CA TRP A 444 13.69 -24.54 1.25
C TRP A 444 13.61 -26.06 1.08
N THR A 445 14.22 -26.83 2.00
CA THR A 445 14.25 -28.30 1.97
C THR A 445 13.63 -28.89 3.22
N ILE A 446 12.74 -29.87 3.02
CA ILE A 446 12.10 -30.67 4.07
C ILE A 446 12.26 -32.16 3.76
N ASP A 447 12.06 -33.00 4.80
CA ASP A 447 12.09 -34.45 4.65
C ASP A 447 10.67 -34.99 4.42
N ILE A 448 10.47 -35.66 3.28
CA ILE A 448 9.23 -36.39 2.97
C ILE A 448 9.35 -37.82 3.52
N PRO A 449 8.41 -38.28 4.36
CA PRO A 449 8.45 -39.61 4.94
C PRO A 449 8.36 -40.71 3.87
N LYS A 450 9.06 -41.83 4.09
CA LYS A 450 8.89 -43.02 3.28
C LYS A 450 7.52 -43.62 3.58
N PRO A 451 6.70 -43.95 2.56
CA PRO A 451 5.43 -44.61 2.81
C PRO A 451 5.63 -46.04 3.29
N ASP A 452 4.83 -46.46 4.27
CA ASP A 452 4.89 -47.81 4.84
C ASP A 452 4.47 -48.91 3.84
N VAL A 453 3.56 -48.56 2.93
CA VAL A 453 3.08 -49.45 1.87
C VAL A 453 2.92 -48.65 0.57
N ILE A 454 3.57 -49.08 -0.51
CA ILE A 454 3.39 -48.48 -1.83
C ILE A 454 2.17 -49.17 -2.51
N VAL A 455 0.99 -48.65 -2.31
CA VAL A 455 -0.23 -49.14 -2.98
C VAL A 455 -0.52 -48.31 -4.23
N ASN A 456 -0.28 -46.99 -4.17
CA ASN A 456 -0.39 -46.03 -5.27
C ASN A 456 0.69 -44.97 -5.12
N ASP A 457 1.03 -44.29 -6.21
CA ASP A 457 1.93 -43.14 -6.15
C ASP A 457 1.30 -42.06 -5.28
N PRO A 458 1.96 -41.64 -4.19
CA PRO A 458 1.42 -40.64 -3.30
C PRO A 458 1.29 -39.27 -3.99
N LEU A 459 0.27 -38.52 -3.61
CA LEU A 459 0.02 -37.18 -4.10
C LEU A 459 0.81 -36.19 -3.26
N LEU A 460 1.74 -35.45 -3.88
CA LEU A 460 2.40 -34.29 -3.29
C LEU A 460 1.56 -33.06 -3.59
N GLU A 461 1.28 -32.26 -2.58
CA GLU A 461 0.52 -31.02 -2.69
C GLU A 461 1.29 -29.91 -1.98
N ILE A 462 1.45 -28.76 -2.65
CA ILE A 462 2.16 -27.58 -2.14
C ILE A 462 1.23 -26.38 -2.28
N LEU A 463 0.68 -25.92 -1.15
CA LEU A 463 -0.16 -24.73 -1.11
C LEU A 463 0.72 -23.53 -0.77
N VAL A 464 0.82 -22.55 -1.67
CA VAL A 464 1.64 -21.37 -1.50
C VAL A 464 0.79 -20.12 -1.35
N GLU A 465 1.02 -19.36 -0.28
CA GLU A 465 0.54 -17.99 -0.14
C GLU A 465 1.55 -17.03 -0.77
N GLY A 466 1.10 -16.22 -1.74
CA GLY A 466 1.83 -15.05 -2.21
C GLY A 466 1.60 -13.89 -1.27
N MET A 467 2.66 -13.41 -0.62
CA MET A 467 2.63 -12.21 0.20
C MET A 467 2.94 -10.96 -0.65
N GLY A 468 3.32 -9.83 -0.06
CA GLY A 468 3.63 -8.61 -0.81
C GLY A 468 4.80 -8.79 -1.79
N HIS A 469 4.69 -8.21 -3.01
CA HIS A 469 5.82 -8.12 -3.90
C HIS A 469 6.85 -7.12 -3.36
N ILE A 470 8.13 -7.39 -3.63
CA ILE A 470 9.22 -6.51 -3.21
C ILE A 470 9.00 -5.12 -3.82
N ASN A 471 9.03 -4.10 -2.96
CA ASN A 471 8.72 -2.71 -3.32
C ASN A 471 9.96 -1.81 -3.41
N PHE A 472 11.15 -2.25 -2.97
CA PHE A 472 12.36 -1.42 -2.92
C PHE A 472 13.61 -2.18 -3.35
N ALA A 473 14.65 -1.45 -3.75
CA ALA A 473 15.95 -1.93 -4.19
C ALA A 473 15.92 -2.75 -5.50
N GLN A 474 16.87 -3.67 -5.67
CA GLN A 474 17.13 -4.32 -6.96
C GLN A 474 16.36 -5.62 -7.20
N PHE A 475 15.73 -6.18 -6.16
CA PHE A 475 15.05 -7.48 -6.23
C PHE A 475 13.57 -7.39 -6.60
N MET A 476 13.15 -6.29 -7.21
CA MET A 476 11.74 -6.01 -7.52
C MET A 476 11.12 -6.93 -8.59
N ILE A 477 11.91 -7.66 -9.38
CA ILE A 477 11.35 -8.69 -10.27
C ILE A 477 11.02 -9.92 -9.44
N ASP A 478 9.94 -9.81 -8.70
CA ASP A 478 9.51 -10.73 -7.66
C ASP A 478 8.17 -11.37 -8.01
N ARG A 479 8.20 -12.55 -8.66
CA ARG A 479 6.99 -13.33 -8.99
C ARG A 479 6.57 -14.18 -7.80
N LYS A 480 5.27 -14.53 -7.71
CA LYS A 480 4.68 -15.29 -6.60
C LYS A 480 4.39 -16.75 -6.96
N GLY A 481 4.34 -17.62 -5.94
CA GLY A 481 4.20 -19.05 -6.11
C GLY A 481 5.56 -19.77 -6.20
N ILE A 482 5.64 -20.89 -6.92
CA ILE A 482 6.91 -21.59 -7.18
C ILE A 482 7.50 -21.02 -8.48
N THR A 483 8.63 -20.33 -8.38
CA THR A 483 9.18 -19.56 -9.49
C THR A 483 10.31 -20.28 -10.25
N ASP A 484 10.85 -21.37 -9.69
CA ASP A 484 11.81 -22.24 -10.39
C ASP A 484 11.26 -23.69 -10.48
N ARG A 485 11.69 -24.60 -9.65
CA ARG A 485 11.36 -26.03 -9.73
C ARG A 485 11.20 -26.68 -8.37
N VAL A 486 10.66 -27.88 -8.36
CA VAL A 486 10.62 -28.75 -7.18
C VAL A 486 11.42 -30.02 -7.47
N THR A 487 12.26 -30.43 -6.52
CA THR A 487 13.06 -31.66 -6.65
C THR A 487 12.83 -32.59 -5.45
N LEU A 488 12.81 -33.90 -5.71
CA LEU A 488 12.86 -34.93 -4.67
C LEU A 488 14.16 -35.74 -4.85
N ASN A 489 15.01 -35.75 -3.82
CA ASN A 489 16.35 -36.35 -3.87
C ASN A 489 17.17 -35.87 -5.09
N GLY A 490 17.04 -34.60 -5.45
CA GLY A 490 17.73 -33.97 -6.58
C GLY A 490 17.08 -34.20 -7.96
N MET A 491 16.05 -35.05 -8.07
CA MET A 491 15.32 -35.25 -9.32
C MET A 491 14.15 -34.27 -9.42
N THR A 492 14.06 -33.56 -10.55
CA THR A 492 12.97 -32.61 -10.81
C THR A 492 11.63 -33.33 -10.96
N LEU A 493 10.63 -32.86 -10.22
CA LEU A 493 9.27 -33.32 -10.31
C LEU A 493 8.55 -32.63 -11.47
N MET A 494 7.73 -33.41 -12.20
CA MET A 494 7.08 -32.98 -13.42
C MET A 494 5.57 -33.28 -13.36
N ASN A 495 4.80 -32.76 -14.34
CA ASN A 495 3.37 -33.01 -14.55
C ASN A 495 2.49 -32.52 -13.39
N TRP A 496 2.42 -31.21 -13.28
CA TRP A 496 1.68 -30.51 -12.23
C TRP A 496 0.25 -30.17 -12.61
N GLU A 497 -0.64 -30.36 -11.69
CA GLU A 497 -1.97 -29.73 -11.64
C GLU A 497 -1.87 -28.49 -10.77
N ILE A 498 -2.29 -27.33 -11.30
CA ILE A 498 -2.13 -26.03 -10.66
C ILE A 498 -3.50 -25.38 -10.48
N PHE A 499 -3.78 -24.88 -9.27
CA PHE A 499 -5.06 -24.32 -8.88
C PHE A 499 -4.88 -22.89 -8.36
N PRO A 500 -5.01 -21.86 -9.21
CA PRO A 500 -4.94 -20.46 -8.79
C PRO A 500 -6.17 -20.03 -8.01
N MET A 501 -6.00 -19.39 -6.84
CA MET A 501 -7.08 -18.97 -5.94
C MET A 501 -6.85 -17.53 -5.53
N SER A 502 -7.56 -16.57 -6.11
CA SER A 502 -7.36 -15.13 -5.93
C SER A 502 -7.61 -14.65 -4.50
N MET A 503 -8.38 -15.36 -3.72
CA MET A 503 -8.83 -14.96 -2.39
C MET A 503 -9.51 -13.59 -2.36
N ASP A 504 -10.07 -13.13 -3.50
CA ASP A 504 -10.98 -11.99 -3.52
C ASP A 504 -12.29 -12.34 -2.80
N TYR A 505 -13.09 -11.30 -2.48
CA TYR A 505 -14.32 -11.54 -1.73
C TYR A 505 -15.31 -12.48 -2.45
N ASN A 506 -15.35 -12.48 -3.78
CA ASN A 506 -16.26 -13.36 -4.52
C ASN A 506 -15.87 -14.84 -4.33
N PHE A 507 -14.57 -15.15 -4.41
CA PHE A 507 -14.04 -16.46 -4.11
C PHE A 507 -14.32 -16.86 -2.66
N VAL A 508 -13.94 -15.99 -1.70
CA VAL A 508 -14.09 -16.26 -0.26
C VAL A 508 -15.55 -16.44 0.15
N LYS A 509 -16.46 -15.62 -0.37
CA LYS A 509 -17.91 -15.72 -0.11
C LYS A 509 -18.48 -17.08 -0.54
N LEU A 510 -17.98 -17.63 -1.63
CA LEU A 510 -18.40 -18.96 -2.11
C LEU A 510 -17.74 -20.07 -1.30
N ALA A 511 -16.43 -19.97 -1.04
CA ALA A 511 -15.67 -20.96 -0.30
C ALA A 511 -16.10 -21.05 1.18
N ALA A 512 -16.50 -19.96 1.80
CA ALA A 512 -16.98 -19.89 3.19
C ALA A 512 -18.48 -20.26 3.35
N GLN A 513 -19.10 -20.95 2.37
CA GLN A 513 -20.44 -21.52 2.57
C GLN A 513 -20.32 -22.81 3.41
N PRO A 514 -21.37 -23.17 4.19
CA PRO A 514 -21.36 -24.40 4.96
C PRO A 514 -21.03 -25.61 4.12
N SER A 515 -20.07 -26.42 4.56
CA SER A 515 -19.76 -27.70 3.91
C SER A 515 -20.97 -28.64 3.92
N ARG A 516 -21.16 -29.38 2.83
CA ARG A 516 -22.18 -30.43 2.74
C ARG A 516 -21.71 -31.77 3.35
N GLY A 517 -20.45 -31.86 3.76
CA GLY A 517 -19.82 -33.05 4.30
C GLY A 517 -19.06 -32.77 5.58
N ILE A 518 -18.44 -33.80 6.14
CA ILE A 518 -17.55 -33.69 7.30
C ILE A 518 -16.25 -32.99 6.83
N ILE A 519 -15.84 -31.98 7.56
CA ILE A 519 -14.55 -31.32 7.36
C ILE A 519 -13.53 -32.09 8.19
N ASN A 520 -12.66 -32.84 7.52
CA ASN A 520 -11.56 -33.56 8.17
C ASN A 520 -10.22 -32.81 8.03
N ASP A 521 -10.22 -31.75 7.21
CA ASP A 521 -9.03 -30.92 7.00
C ASP A 521 -8.74 -30.11 8.27
N LYS A 522 -7.47 -29.90 8.54
CA LYS A 522 -6.98 -29.12 9.70
C LYS A 522 -6.30 -27.83 9.29
N GLN A 523 -5.99 -27.67 8.01
CA GLN A 523 -5.31 -26.51 7.44
C GLN A 523 -6.14 -25.93 6.30
N GLY A 524 -6.08 -24.59 6.14
CA GLY A 524 -6.80 -23.87 5.08
C GLY A 524 -8.29 -23.80 5.34
N LEU A 525 -8.70 -23.44 6.56
CA LEU A 525 -10.10 -23.42 7.00
C LEU A 525 -10.70 -22.00 6.88
N PHE A 526 -12.01 -22.00 6.58
CA PHE A 526 -12.84 -20.79 6.66
C PHE A 526 -13.69 -20.83 7.91
N PHE A 527 -13.63 -19.72 8.66
CA PHE A 527 -14.44 -19.48 9.85
C PHE A 527 -15.38 -18.30 9.59
N LYS A 528 -16.58 -18.35 10.16
CA LYS A 528 -17.58 -17.31 9.98
C LYS A 528 -18.29 -17.00 11.28
N GLY A 529 -18.48 -15.74 11.59
CA GLY A 529 -19.27 -15.23 12.70
C GLY A 529 -20.23 -14.14 12.25
N GLN A 530 -21.31 -13.95 13.02
CA GLN A 530 -22.25 -12.84 12.84
C GLN A 530 -22.37 -12.09 14.15
N PHE A 531 -22.49 -10.76 14.07
CA PHE A 531 -22.65 -9.91 15.23
C PHE A 531 -23.54 -8.72 14.93
N ASN A 532 -24.19 -8.17 15.97
CA ASN A 532 -25.09 -7.05 15.86
C ASN A 532 -24.53 -5.81 16.56
N LEU A 533 -24.65 -4.64 15.90
CA LEU A 533 -24.23 -3.37 16.44
C LEU A 533 -25.42 -2.40 16.59
N ASN A 534 -25.53 -1.76 17.74
CA ASN A 534 -26.47 -0.66 17.96
C ASN A 534 -25.98 0.66 17.33
N GLU A 535 -24.67 0.83 17.21
CA GLU A 535 -23.99 1.98 16.63
C GLU A 535 -22.68 1.55 15.97
N THR A 536 -22.21 2.32 15.00
CA THR A 536 -20.94 2.10 14.32
C THR A 536 -19.84 3.03 14.86
N GLY A 537 -18.61 2.57 14.79
CA GLY A 537 -17.39 3.30 15.13
C GLY A 537 -16.19 2.50 14.66
N ASP A 538 -15.02 3.11 14.64
CA ASP A 538 -13.78 2.40 14.31
C ASP A 538 -13.49 1.33 15.36
N THR A 539 -12.97 0.21 14.93
CA THR A 539 -12.56 -0.89 15.83
C THR A 539 -11.35 -1.61 15.26
N TYR A 540 -10.72 -2.45 16.05
CA TYR A 540 -9.74 -3.43 15.59
C TYR A 540 -10.22 -4.82 15.98
N PHE A 541 -10.19 -5.76 15.03
CA PHE A 541 -10.46 -7.17 15.34
C PHE A 541 -9.20 -7.84 15.90
N ASP A 542 -9.31 -8.38 17.12
CA ASP A 542 -8.24 -9.07 17.81
C ASP A 542 -8.08 -10.49 17.24
N MET A 543 -7.00 -10.68 16.48
CA MET A 543 -6.63 -11.94 15.84
C MET A 543 -5.59 -12.75 16.63
N SER A 544 -5.29 -12.38 17.85
CA SER A 544 -4.24 -13.01 18.68
C SER A 544 -4.46 -14.51 18.96
N SER A 545 -5.69 -15.00 18.84
CA SER A 545 -6.05 -16.42 18.98
C SER A 545 -5.99 -17.22 17.69
N TYR A 546 -5.70 -16.58 16.54
CA TYR A 546 -5.57 -17.17 15.21
C TYR A 546 -4.11 -17.22 14.75
N SER A 547 -3.82 -18.02 13.71
CA SER A 547 -2.45 -18.34 13.32
C SER A 547 -1.94 -17.45 12.19
N LYS A 548 -2.44 -17.62 10.96
CA LYS A 548 -2.01 -16.87 9.77
C LYS A 548 -3.08 -16.90 8.71
N GLY A 549 -3.50 -15.73 8.26
CA GLY A 549 -4.55 -15.68 7.23
C GLY A 549 -5.04 -14.28 6.90
N MET A 550 -6.33 -14.17 6.58
CA MET A 550 -6.99 -12.98 6.05
C MET A 550 -8.37 -12.81 6.69
N VAL A 551 -8.78 -11.56 6.90
CA VAL A 551 -10.06 -11.21 7.53
C VAL A 551 -10.92 -10.39 6.59
N TYR A 552 -12.20 -10.72 6.51
CA TYR A 552 -13.20 -10.01 5.70
C TYR A 552 -14.40 -9.60 6.56
N VAL A 553 -14.78 -8.34 6.50
CA VAL A 553 -15.95 -7.78 7.19
C VAL A 553 -16.92 -7.21 6.18
N ASN A 554 -18.15 -7.71 6.13
CA ASN A 554 -19.19 -7.23 5.21
C ASN A 554 -18.72 -7.12 3.74
N GLY A 555 -17.79 -7.98 3.32
CA GLY A 555 -17.23 -7.98 1.97
C GLY A 555 -15.92 -7.21 1.78
N HIS A 556 -15.47 -6.47 2.78
CA HIS A 556 -14.21 -5.74 2.76
C HIS A 556 -13.07 -6.58 3.34
N ASN A 557 -11.98 -6.73 2.60
CA ASN A 557 -10.77 -7.40 3.07
C ASN A 557 -9.95 -6.44 3.95
N LEU A 558 -9.85 -6.74 5.25
CA LEU A 558 -9.08 -5.93 6.20
C LEU A 558 -7.57 -6.08 6.02
N GLY A 559 -7.12 -7.19 5.46
CA GLY A 559 -5.71 -7.51 5.28
C GLY A 559 -5.31 -8.84 5.90
N ARG A 560 -3.99 -9.05 5.95
CA ARG A 560 -3.37 -10.25 6.52
C ARG A 560 -3.13 -10.08 8.02
N TYR A 561 -3.21 -11.19 8.74
CA TYR A 561 -2.68 -11.32 10.11
C TYR A 561 -1.72 -12.51 10.17
N TRP A 562 -0.81 -12.46 11.14
CA TRP A 562 0.13 -13.54 11.39
C TRP A 562 0.54 -13.55 12.86
N SER A 563 0.43 -14.71 13.53
CA SER A 563 0.71 -14.88 14.97
C SER A 563 2.14 -14.56 15.39
N ILE A 564 3.10 -14.49 14.44
CA ILE A 564 4.47 -14.05 14.76
C ILE A 564 4.55 -12.57 15.15
N GLY A 565 3.48 -11.80 14.91
CA GLY A 565 3.39 -10.39 15.26
C GLY A 565 4.25 -9.44 14.37
N PRO A 566 4.38 -8.17 14.78
CA PRO A 566 3.87 -7.59 16.03
C PRO A 566 2.36 -7.28 15.99
N GLN A 567 1.78 -7.15 14.79
CA GLN A 567 0.38 -6.77 14.63
C GLN A 567 -0.55 -7.96 14.92
N GLN A 568 -1.36 -7.85 15.98
CA GLN A 568 -2.41 -8.81 16.32
C GLN A 568 -3.82 -8.25 16.13
N HIS A 569 -3.97 -6.93 15.99
CA HIS A 569 -5.24 -6.27 15.85
C HIS A 569 -5.37 -5.67 14.43
N LEU A 570 -6.44 -5.99 13.71
CA LEU A 570 -6.71 -5.50 12.36
C LEU A 570 -7.74 -4.39 12.36
N TYR A 571 -7.37 -3.24 11.82
CA TYR A 571 -8.23 -2.05 11.73
C TYR A 571 -9.44 -2.27 10.84
N CYS A 572 -10.61 -1.89 11.37
CA CYS A 572 -11.88 -1.84 10.64
C CYS A 572 -12.51 -0.45 10.80
N PRO A 573 -12.64 0.33 9.72
CA PRO A 573 -13.28 1.64 9.77
C PRO A 573 -14.80 1.53 9.97
N ALA A 574 -15.39 2.52 10.63
CA ALA A 574 -16.83 2.56 10.91
C ALA A 574 -17.71 2.44 9.66
N GLY A 575 -17.23 2.95 8.51
CA GLY A 575 -17.95 2.91 7.24
C GLY A 575 -18.15 1.50 6.67
N TRP A 576 -17.35 0.52 7.13
CA TRP A 576 -17.48 -0.89 6.72
C TRP A 576 -18.39 -1.71 7.65
N LEU A 577 -18.86 -1.11 8.73
CA LEU A 577 -19.78 -1.70 9.69
C LEU A 577 -21.20 -1.18 9.51
N ASN A 578 -22.19 -2.04 9.74
CA ASN A 578 -23.61 -1.72 9.68
C ASN A 578 -24.21 -1.62 11.08
N LYS A 579 -25.14 -0.70 11.29
CA LYS A 579 -26.10 -0.83 12.40
C LYS A 579 -26.95 -2.06 12.15
N GLY A 580 -27.09 -2.94 13.15
CA GLY A 580 -27.70 -4.25 13.01
C GLY A 580 -26.67 -5.31 12.64
N ASN A 581 -27.02 -6.20 11.72
CA ASN A 581 -26.25 -7.40 11.42
C ASN A 581 -24.98 -7.11 10.62
N ASN A 582 -23.88 -7.75 11.05
CA ASN A 582 -22.58 -7.74 10.39
C ASN A 582 -22.07 -9.17 10.24
N GLU A 583 -21.23 -9.39 9.23
CA GLU A 583 -20.60 -10.67 8.92
C GLU A 583 -19.08 -10.54 9.03
N LEU A 584 -18.46 -11.49 9.72
CA LEU A 584 -17.02 -11.65 9.82
C LEU A 584 -16.64 -12.99 9.20
N ILE A 585 -15.76 -13.01 8.20
CA ILE A 585 -15.19 -14.21 7.61
C ILE A 585 -13.68 -14.17 7.84
N VAL A 586 -13.13 -15.28 8.33
CA VAL A 586 -11.70 -15.49 8.52
C VAL A 586 -11.28 -16.70 7.69
N PHE A 587 -10.25 -16.54 6.89
CA PHE A 587 -9.50 -17.65 6.33
C PHE A 587 -8.20 -17.79 7.10
N ASP A 588 -7.90 -19.00 7.57
CA ASP A 588 -6.63 -19.29 8.26
C ASP A 588 -5.95 -20.51 7.66
N LEU A 589 -4.65 -20.40 7.42
CA LEU A 589 -3.81 -21.46 6.85
C LEU A 589 -3.54 -22.60 7.83
N LEU A 590 -3.47 -22.32 9.13
CA LEU A 590 -2.93 -23.24 10.14
C LEU A 590 -3.89 -23.51 11.31
N GLN A 591 -4.91 -22.67 11.50
CA GLN A 591 -5.87 -22.79 12.58
C GLN A 591 -6.78 -24.00 12.38
N GLU A 592 -6.84 -24.88 13.37
CA GLU A 592 -7.63 -26.12 13.30
C GLU A 592 -9.07 -25.98 13.82
N GLU A 593 -9.31 -25.00 14.70
CA GLU A 593 -10.58 -24.81 15.41
C GLU A 593 -10.99 -23.35 15.43
N ALA A 594 -12.29 -23.10 15.39
CA ALA A 594 -12.84 -21.76 15.57
C ALA A 594 -12.55 -21.24 16.99
N LYS A 595 -12.17 -19.96 17.08
CA LYS A 595 -11.98 -19.22 18.33
C LYS A 595 -12.79 -17.95 18.29
N GLU A 596 -13.22 -17.44 19.43
CA GLU A 596 -13.90 -16.16 19.54
C GLU A 596 -12.99 -15.02 19.10
N ILE A 597 -13.60 -14.02 18.44
CA ILE A 597 -12.94 -12.78 18.02
C ILE A 597 -13.70 -11.62 18.64
N LYS A 598 -12.98 -10.65 19.18
CA LYS A 598 -13.56 -9.41 19.72
C LYS A 598 -13.06 -8.17 18.99
N GLY A 599 -13.83 -7.07 19.05
CA GLY A 599 -13.38 -5.77 18.61
C GLY A 599 -12.80 -4.96 19.77
N VAL A 600 -11.60 -4.41 19.58
CA VAL A 600 -10.90 -3.56 20.55
C VAL A 600 -10.68 -2.14 19.98
N LYS A 601 -10.36 -1.16 20.82
CA LYS A 601 -10.27 0.25 20.41
C LYS A 601 -8.91 0.67 19.88
N THR A 602 -7.88 -0.14 20.08
CA THR A 602 -6.49 0.25 19.79
C THR A 602 -5.75 -0.82 19.01
N LEU A 603 -4.70 -0.41 18.28
CA LEU A 603 -3.81 -1.30 17.54
C LEU A 603 -2.98 -2.20 18.47
N GLU A 604 -2.56 -1.69 19.62
CA GLU A 604 -1.77 -2.36 20.67
C GLU A 604 -2.53 -2.37 22.00
#